data_77d63516d2f6fde105ef4af54a7223f1
#
_entry.id   77d63516d2f6fde105ef4af54a7223f1
#
_cell.length_a   1.000
_cell.length_b   1.000
_cell.length_c   1.000
_cell.angle_alpha   90.00
_cell.angle_beta   90.00
_cell.angle_gamma   90.00
#
_symmetry.space_group_name_H-M   'P 1'
#
loop_
_entity.id
_entity.type
_entity.pdbx_description
1 polymer ?
#
loop_
_entity_poly.entity_id
_entity_poly.type
_entity_poly.pdbx_seq_one_letter_code
_entity_poly.pdbx_strand_id
1 'polypeptide(L)'
;FANKVFCIVNAVRNSGTYDYVLWVDADTYTFRPVPQDFFPSLLPKETMLTYLGREHPTLGDGGVYPECGFVGYNLAHPEIQNFIDDWEQLYNTGEVFKILEWHDSYVFWHLSKIYRAEKNILVNDIGYWKGVKGHHVFVNSELALYIDHFKGKRKRNRTSARNDFRANPNSPVNLDKIDYWKKVPPS
;
A
#
# COMPACT_ATOMS: atom_id res chain seq x y z
N PHE A 1 -6.40 8.97 11.50
CA PHE A 1 -5.40 8.97 10.42
C PHE A 1 -4.03 9.46 10.93
N ALA A 2 -3.95 10.59 11.66
CA ALA A 2 -2.69 11.12 12.18
C ALA A 2 -1.85 10.08 12.96
N ASN A 3 -2.46 9.26 13.81
CA ASN A 3 -1.75 8.23 14.57
C ASN A 3 -0.98 7.25 13.67
N LYS A 4 -1.55 6.87 12.52
CA LYS A 4 -0.86 6.01 11.54
C LYS A 4 0.38 6.72 11.00
N VAL A 5 0.26 7.99 10.62
CA VAL A 5 1.37 8.78 10.10
C VAL A 5 2.48 8.87 11.14
N PHE A 6 2.16 9.25 12.38
CA PHE A 6 3.16 9.35 13.45
C PHE A 6 3.82 8.00 13.79
N CYS A 7 3.09 6.89 13.72
CA CYS A 7 3.69 5.56 13.88
C CYS A 7 4.70 5.26 12.78
N ILE A 8 4.38 5.58 11.51
CA ILE A 8 5.27 5.37 10.38
C ILE A 8 6.51 6.27 10.50
N VAL A 9 6.30 7.56 10.78
CA VAL A 9 7.39 8.53 11.01
C VAL A 9 8.36 8.04 12.09
N ASN A 10 7.81 7.62 13.24
CA ASN A 10 8.62 7.10 14.34
C ASN A 10 9.38 5.82 13.93
N ALA A 11 8.74 4.91 13.21
CA ALA A 11 9.38 3.69 12.73
C ALA A 11 10.53 3.99 11.76
N VAL A 12 10.34 4.90 10.80
CA VAL A 12 11.39 5.29 9.85
C VAL A 12 12.58 5.93 10.56
N ARG A 13 12.35 6.87 11.49
CA ARG A 13 13.42 7.56 12.22
C ARG A 13 14.20 6.65 13.17
N ASN A 14 13.57 5.60 13.69
CA ASN A 14 14.18 4.69 14.66
C ASN A 14 14.56 3.32 14.08
N SER A 15 14.55 3.17 12.77
CA SER A 15 14.80 1.90 12.08
C SER A 15 16.27 1.43 12.12
N GLY A 16 17.20 2.27 12.55
CA GLY A 16 18.62 1.91 12.70
C GLY A 16 19.26 1.51 11.36
N THR A 17 19.70 0.25 11.26
CA THR A 17 20.43 -0.28 10.11
C THR A 17 19.55 -1.09 9.14
N TYR A 18 18.24 -1.04 9.28
CA TYR A 18 17.34 -1.73 8.35
C TYR A 18 17.28 -1.01 7.01
N ASP A 19 17.05 -1.77 5.94
CA ASP A 19 16.95 -1.23 4.58
C ASP A 19 15.54 -0.65 4.30
N TYR A 20 14.52 -1.19 4.97
CA TYR A 20 13.11 -0.85 4.71
C TYR A 20 12.28 -0.81 5.98
N VAL A 21 11.29 0.06 5.99
CA VAL A 21 10.13 0.00 6.90
C VAL A 21 8.91 -0.44 6.09
N LEU A 22 8.15 -1.39 6.63
CA LEU A 22 6.89 -1.84 6.05
C LEU A 22 5.74 -1.44 6.97
N TRP A 23 4.75 -0.78 6.40
CA TRP A 23 3.45 -0.64 7.02
C TRP A 23 2.50 -1.71 6.49
N VAL A 24 1.84 -2.41 7.40
CA VAL A 24 0.75 -3.36 7.09
C VAL A 24 -0.40 -3.07 8.05
N ASP A 25 -1.61 -2.87 7.52
CA ASP A 25 -2.78 -2.59 8.34
C ASP A 25 -3.11 -3.77 9.26
N ALA A 26 -3.57 -3.49 10.48
CA ALA A 26 -3.85 -4.49 11.51
C ALA A 26 -5.03 -5.43 11.20
N ASP A 27 -5.81 -5.12 10.16
CA ASP A 27 -6.91 -5.98 9.67
C ASP A 27 -6.49 -6.91 8.53
N THR A 28 -5.21 -7.16 8.38
CA THR A 28 -4.67 -8.20 7.51
C THR A 28 -4.56 -9.54 8.23
N TYR A 29 -4.61 -10.63 7.47
CA TYR A 29 -4.48 -11.99 7.97
C TYR A 29 -3.49 -12.78 7.11
N THR A 30 -2.38 -13.16 7.70
CA THR A 30 -1.38 -14.04 7.07
C THR A 30 -1.83 -15.48 7.21
N PHE A 31 -2.24 -16.12 6.12
CA PHE A 31 -2.84 -17.46 6.12
C PHE A 31 -1.84 -18.59 5.86
N ARG A 32 -0.60 -18.27 5.52
CA ARG A 32 0.50 -19.21 5.38
C ARG A 32 1.85 -18.54 5.62
N PRO A 33 2.92 -19.28 5.92
CA PRO A 33 4.26 -18.72 6.09
C PRO A 33 4.69 -17.89 4.88
N VAL A 34 5.20 -16.70 5.14
CA VAL A 34 5.75 -15.80 4.11
C VAL A 34 7.23 -16.15 3.94
N PRO A 35 7.71 -16.45 2.71
CA PRO A 35 9.14 -16.63 2.45
C PRO A 35 9.97 -15.40 2.83
N GLN A 36 11.19 -15.62 3.26
CA GLN A 36 12.06 -14.54 3.74
C GLN A 36 12.37 -13.50 2.65
N ASP A 37 12.42 -13.91 1.40
CA ASP A 37 12.70 -13.10 0.22
C ASP A 37 11.46 -12.43 -0.37
N PHE A 38 10.26 -12.76 0.11
CA PHE A 38 9.01 -12.25 -0.46
C PHE A 38 8.88 -10.73 -0.38
N PHE A 39 8.99 -10.15 0.82
CA PHE A 39 8.92 -8.70 0.95
C PHE A 39 10.08 -7.98 0.26
N PRO A 40 11.34 -8.42 0.39
CA PRO A 40 12.43 -7.85 -0.40
C PRO A 40 12.19 -7.86 -1.92
N SER A 41 11.53 -8.88 -2.46
CA SER A 41 11.21 -8.93 -3.89
C SER A 41 10.21 -7.87 -4.35
N LEU A 42 9.39 -7.35 -3.44
CA LEU A 42 8.44 -6.27 -3.70
C LEU A 42 9.04 -4.86 -3.56
N LEU A 43 10.30 -4.75 -3.10
CA LEU A 43 10.94 -3.50 -2.70
C LEU A 43 12.20 -3.23 -3.55
N PRO A 44 12.04 -2.80 -4.83
CA PRO A 44 13.18 -2.47 -5.67
C PRO A 44 14.04 -1.36 -5.04
N LYS A 45 15.37 -1.53 -5.05
CA LYS A 45 16.31 -0.60 -4.39
C LYS A 45 16.29 0.81 -4.98
N GLU A 46 15.93 0.93 -6.25
CA GLU A 46 15.84 2.19 -6.98
C GLU A 46 14.56 2.98 -6.67
N THR A 47 13.58 2.38 -6.02
CA THR A 47 12.32 3.05 -5.69
C THR A 47 12.32 3.57 -4.26
N MET A 48 11.73 4.74 -4.04
CA MET A 48 11.55 5.30 -2.70
C MET A 48 10.41 4.63 -1.94
N LEU A 49 9.32 4.35 -2.65
CA LEU A 49 8.07 3.82 -2.10
C LEU A 49 7.59 2.63 -2.91
N THR A 50 7.07 1.62 -2.21
CA THR A 50 6.27 0.53 -2.81
C THR A 50 4.88 0.56 -2.21
N TYR A 51 3.83 0.55 -3.03
CA TYR A 51 2.45 0.66 -2.54
C TYR A 51 1.45 -0.01 -3.48
N LEU A 52 0.21 -0.10 -3.01
CA LEU A 52 -0.93 -0.60 -3.78
C LEU A 52 -1.62 0.55 -4.51
N GLY A 53 -1.16 0.86 -5.70
CA GLY A 53 -1.73 1.93 -6.53
C GLY A 53 -3.04 1.53 -7.20
N ARG A 54 -3.72 2.57 -7.72
CA ARG A 54 -4.97 2.45 -8.48
C ARG A 54 -4.92 3.25 -9.78
N GLU A 55 -3.74 3.71 -10.18
CA GLU A 55 -3.56 4.46 -11.42
C GLU A 55 -3.84 3.58 -12.64
N HIS A 56 -4.62 4.09 -13.57
CA HIS A 56 -4.82 3.46 -14.86
C HIS A 56 -3.80 3.98 -15.87
N PRO A 57 -3.17 3.14 -16.70
CA PRO A 57 -2.11 3.56 -17.63
C PRO A 57 -2.51 4.70 -18.58
N THR A 58 -3.79 4.74 -18.99
CA THR A 58 -4.30 5.76 -19.95
C THR A 58 -5.24 6.78 -19.30
N LEU A 59 -5.83 6.48 -18.15
CA LEU A 59 -6.80 7.36 -17.48
C LEU A 59 -6.19 8.05 -16.25
N GLY A 60 -4.93 7.80 -15.95
CA GLY A 60 -4.29 8.26 -14.73
C GLY A 60 -4.94 7.66 -13.48
N ASP A 61 -4.83 8.35 -12.36
CA ASP A 61 -5.41 7.92 -11.09
C ASP A 61 -6.93 8.12 -11.02
N GLY A 62 -7.50 8.88 -11.97
CA GLY A 62 -8.94 9.22 -11.97
C GLY A 62 -9.43 9.85 -10.68
N GLY A 63 -8.53 10.46 -9.90
CA GLY A 63 -8.80 10.96 -8.56
C GLY A 63 -8.90 9.85 -7.49
N VAL A 64 -8.42 8.64 -7.78
CA VAL A 64 -8.46 7.50 -6.86
C VAL A 64 -7.07 7.25 -6.29
N TYR A 65 -6.90 7.58 -5.03
CA TYR A 65 -5.64 7.43 -4.30
C TYR A 65 -5.32 5.96 -3.95
N PRO A 66 -4.04 5.65 -3.63
CA PRO A 66 -3.59 4.30 -3.29
C PRO A 66 -4.31 3.68 -2.09
N GLU A 67 -4.26 2.36 -2.01
CA GLU A 67 -4.61 1.64 -0.80
C GLU A 67 -3.40 1.56 0.13
N CYS A 68 -3.42 2.30 1.22
CA CYS A 68 -2.32 2.34 2.18
C CYS A 68 -2.38 1.23 3.25
N GLY A 69 -3.09 0.13 2.98
CA GLY A 69 -3.05 -1.07 3.81
C GLY A 69 -1.72 -1.84 3.73
N PHE A 70 -0.93 -1.56 2.70
CA PHE A 70 0.47 -1.97 2.58
C PHE A 70 1.27 -0.84 1.94
N VAL A 71 2.37 -0.43 2.59
CA VAL A 71 3.33 0.52 2.05
C VAL A 71 4.74 0.14 2.50
N GLY A 72 5.67 0.07 1.56
CA GLY A 72 7.11 -0.07 1.81
C GLY A 72 7.83 1.25 1.64
N TYR A 73 8.70 1.59 2.59
CA TYR A 73 9.53 2.79 2.63
C TYR A 73 10.99 2.38 2.53
N ASN A 74 11.69 2.80 1.47
CA ASN A 74 13.11 2.51 1.28
C ASN A 74 13.96 3.51 2.07
N LEU A 75 14.59 3.05 3.14
CA LEU A 75 15.36 3.89 4.05
C LEU A 75 16.70 4.37 3.46
N ALA A 76 17.21 3.67 2.44
CA ALA A 76 18.43 4.08 1.74
C ALA A 76 18.18 5.16 0.67
N HIS A 77 16.90 5.46 0.34
CA HIS A 77 16.60 6.47 -0.66
C HIS A 77 16.86 7.88 -0.12
N PRO A 78 17.60 8.76 -0.86
CA PRO A 78 18.03 10.08 -0.34
C PRO A 78 16.88 11.01 0.06
N GLU A 79 15.71 10.87 -0.57
CA GLU A 79 14.55 11.73 -0.31
C GLU A 79 13.57 11.15 0.73
N ILE A 80 13.82 9.97 1.28
CA ILE A 80 12.84 9.34 2.18
C ILE A 80 12.62 10.15 3.46
N GLN A 81 13.70 10.69 4.04
CA GLN A 81 13.58 11.48 5.26
C GLN A 81 12.80 12.78 5.02
N ASN A 82 13.07 13.46 3.92
CA ASN A 82 12.33 14.67 3.53
C ASN A 82 10.83 14.36 3.34
N PHE A 83 10.51 13.25 2.67
CA PHE A 83 9.12 12.83 2.47
C PHE A 83 8.39 12.57 3.80
N ILE A 84 9.05 11.90 4.73
CA ILE A 84 8.48 11.59 6.06
C ILE A 84 8.30 12.86 6.89
N ASP A 85 9.28 13.78 6.83
CA ASP A 85 9.22 15.05 7.56
C ASP A 85 8.11 15.96 7.01
N ASP A 86 7.96 16.07 5.69
CA ASP A 86 6.86 16.81 5.06
C ASP A 86 5.50 16.22 5.41
N TRP A 87 5.40 14.88 5.43
CA TRP A 87 4.15 14.20 5.80
C TRP A 87 3.76 14.50 7.25
N GLU A 88 4.71 14.40 8.19
CA GLU A 88 4.50 14.76 9.59
C GLU A 88 4.14 16.24 9.75
N GLN A 89 4.86 17.12 9.05
CA GLN A 89 4.65 18.56 9.11
C GLN A 89 3.23 18.97 8.75
N LEU A 90 2.63 18.37 7.70
CA LEU A 90 1.24 18.64 7.33
C LEU A 90 0.26 18.41 8.48
N TYR A 91 0.46 17.37 9.29
CA TYR A 91 -0.40 17.11 10.45
C TYR A 91 -0.06 17.97 11.65
N ASN A 92 1.22 18.24 11.93
CA ASN A 92 1.66 19.04 13.07
C ASN A 92 1.22 20.51 12.95
N THR A 93 1.22 21.06 11.75
CA THR A 93 0.83 22.46 11.49
C THR A 93 -0.66 22.63 11.20
N GLY A 94 -1.39 21.53 10.96
CA GLY A 94 -2.77 21.58 10.51
C GLY A 94 -2.95 21.95 9.04
N GLU A 95 -1.87 22.08 8.26
CA GLU A 95 -1.94 22.32 6.81
C GLU A 95 -2.69 21.19 6.08
N VAL A 96 -2.74 19.99 6.65
CA VAL A 96 -3.54 18.87 6.17
C VAL A 96 -5.01 19.22 5.96
N PHE A 97 -5.56 20.18 6.70
CA PHE A 97 -6.97 20.62 6.57
C PHE A 97 -7.18 21.62 5.43
N LYS A 98 -6.12 22.07 4.77
CA LYS A 98 -6.19 22.96 3.61
C LYS A 98 -6.18 22.22 2.27
N ILE A 99 -5.84 20.91 2.29
CA ILE A 99 -5.92 20.05 1.11
C ILE A 99 -7.31 19.42 0.99
N LEU A 100 -7.62 18.85 -0.19
CA LEU A 100 -8.98 18.40 -0.50
C LEU A 100 -9.51 17.31 0.44
N GLU A 101 -8.66 16.35 0.82
CA GLU A 101 -8.98 15.30 1.77
C GLU A 101 -7.81 15.10 2.75
N TRP A 102 -8.11 14.85 4.02
CA TRP A 102 -7.13 14.83 5.11
C TRP A 102 -6.84 13.44 5.68
N HIS A 103 -7.36 12.37 5.06
CA HIS A 103 -7.04 11.01 5.49
C HIS A 103 -5.68 10.54 4.92
N ASP A 104 -5.08 9.56 5.58
CA ASP A 104 -3.72 9.07 5.33
C ASP A 104 -3.46 8.71 3.86
N SER A 105 -4.37 7.99 3.21
CA SER A 105 -4.18 7.54 1.81
C SER A 105 -4.18 8.72 0.82
N TYR A 106 -5.04 9.72 1.03
CA TYR A 106 -5.06 10.91 0.17
C TYR A 106 -3.79 11.74 0.35
N VAL A 107 -3.40 11.99 1.61
CA VAL A 107 -2.20 12.80 1.92
C VAL A 107 -0.95 12.11 1.39
N PHE A 108 -0.81 10.80 1.58
CA PHE A 108 0.27 9.98 1.00
C PHE A 108 0.32 10.13 -0.52
N TRP A 109 -0.81 9.97 -1.20
CA TRP A 109 -0.91 10.13 -2.66
C TRP A 109 -0.52 11.55 -3.10
N HIS A 110 -1.05 12.56 -2.43
CA HIS A 110 -0.78 13.97 -2.71
C HIS A 110 0.72 14.27 -2.64
N LEU A 111 1.38 13.91 -1.54
CA LEU A 111 2.82 14.07 -1.38
C LEU A 111 3.61 13.24 -2.40
N SER A 112 3.25 11.98 -2.62
CA SER A 112 3.97 11.14 -3.57
C SER A 112 3.93 11.71 -4.99
N LYS A 113 2.82 12.35 -5.40
CA LYS A 113 2.74 13.05 -6.69
C LYS A 113 3.67 14.26 -6.77
N ILE A 114 3.74 15.07 -5.71
CA ILE A 114 4.66 16.20 -5.64
C ILE A 114 6.11 15.71 -5.79
N TYR A 115 6.50 14.71 -4.99
CA TYR A 115 7.85 14.17 -5.03
C TYR A 115 8.22 13.53 -6.38
N ARG A 116 7.27 12.84 -7.02
CA ARG A 116 7.46 12.30 -8.38
C ARG A 116 7.68 13.41 -9.40
N ALA A 117 6.93 14.49 -9.30
CA ALA A 117 7.00 15.61 -10.26
C ALA A 117 8.22 16.51 -10.03
N GLU A 118 8.56 16.83 -8.79
CA GLU A 118 9.57 17.82 -8.44
C GLU A 118 10.95 17.21 -8.16
N LYS A 119 10.98 16.01 -7.59
CA LYS A 119 12.21 15.30 -7.20
C LYS A 119 12.54 14.12 -8.10
N ASN A 120 11.67 13.84 -9.10
CA ASN A 120 11.83 12.72 -10.04
C ASN A 120 12.05 11.37 -9.33
N ILE A 121 11.40 11.14 -8.19
CA ILE A 121 11.50 9.86 -7.49
C ILE A 121 10.80 8.76 -8.26
N LEU A 122 11.34 7.54 -8.14
CA LEU A 122 10.70 6.34 -8.63
C LEU A 122 9.86 5.69 -7.52
N VAL A 123 8.73 5.14 -7.91
CA VAL A 123 7.83 4.38 -7.04
C VAL A 123 7.49 3.03 -7.65
N ASN A 124 7.28 2.02 -6.83
CA ASN A 124 6.82 0.71 -7.27
C ASN A 124 5.34 0.52 -6.91
N ASP A 125 4.49 0.46 -7.91
CA ASP A 125 3.07 0.17 -7.75
C ASP A 125 2.82 -1.31 -8.02
N ILE A 126 2.56 -2.07 -6.95
CA ILE A 126 2.29 -3.51 -7.00
C ILE A 126 0.81 -3.85 -7.20
N GLY A 127 -0.06 -2.86 -7.42
CA GLY A 127 -1.47 -3.08 -7.74
C GLY A 127 -1.64 -3.51 -9.20
N TYR A 128 -2.24 -4.69 -9.44
CA TYR A 128 -2.47 -5.18 -10.81
C TYR A 128 -3.74 -4.66 -11.47
N TRP A 129 -4.72 -4.26 -10.66
CA TRP A 129 -5.98 -3.71 -11.15
C TRP A 129 -6.05 -2.22 -10.94
N LYS A 130 -5.74 -1.48 -11.99
CA LYS A 130 -5.67 -0.03 -12.01
C LYS A 130 -6.95 0.56 -12.61
N GLY A 131 -7.49 1.59 -11.96
CA GLY A 131 -8.65 2.32 -12.45
C GLY A 131 -10.01 1.61 -12.33
N VAL A 132 -10.08 0.45 -11.68
CA VAL A 132 -11.34 -0.28 -11.50
C VAL A 132 -11.97 0.09 -10.16
N LYS A 133 -13.01 0.94 -10.18
CA LYS A 133 -13.82 1.24 -8.99
C LYS A 133 -14.42 -0.07 -8.41
N GLY A 134 -14.36 -0.18 -7.09
CA GLY A 134 -15.04 -1.25 -6.35
C GLY A 134 -14.25 -2.52 -6.12
N HIS A 135 -13.05 -2.67 -6.70
CA HIS A 135 -12.20 -3.83 -6.44
C HIS A 135 -11.08 -3.49 -5.46
N HIS A 136 -10.87 -4.39 -4.50
CA HIS A 136 -9.83 -4.21 -3.51
C HIS A 136 -8.48 -4.59 -4.11
N VAL A 137 -7.57 -3.60 -4.25
CA VAL A 137 -6.26 -3.80 -4.88
C VAL A 137 -5.34 -4.75 -4.12
N PHE A 138 -5.55 -4.92 -2.81
CA PHE A 138 -4.74 -5.81 -1.99
C PHE A 138 -4.80 -7.27 -2.47
N VAL A 139 -6.01 -7.80 -2.68
CA VAL A 139 -6.20 -9.17 -3.20
C VAL A 139 -5.79 -9.29 -4.68
N ASN A 140 -5.69 -8.18 -5.38
CA ASN A 140 -5.23 -8.10 -6.76
C ASN A 140 -3.75 -7.68 -6.86
N SER A 141 -2.95 -8.07 -5.88
CA SER A 141 -1.50 -7.89 -5.83
C SER A 141 -0.82 -9.19 -5.39
N GLU A 142 0.50 -9.24 -5.43
CA GLU A 142 1.28 -10.39 -4.95
C GLU A 142 1.05 -10.71 -3.48
N LEU A 143 0.59 -9.74 -2.67
CA LEU A 143 0.25 -9.96 -1.27
C LEU A 143 -0.80 -11.06 -1.09
N ALA A 144 -1.73 -11.23 -2.04
CA ALA A 144 -2.73 -12.29 -2.03
C ALA A 144 -2.16 -13.72 -2.07
N LEU A 145 -0.88 -13.88 -2.34
CA LEU A 145 -0.20 -15.17 -2.22
C LEU A 145 -0.11 -15.64 -0.76
N TYR A 146 -0.10 -14.71 0.21
CA TYR A 146 0.18 -15.01 1.62
C TYR A 146 -0.79 -14.34 2.59
N ILE A 147 -1.42 -13.24 2.20
CA ILE A 147 -2.13 -12.33 3.10
C ILE A 147 -3.50 -12.00 2.54
N ASP A 148 -4.52 -12.01 3.39
CA ASP A 148 -5.86 -11.48 3.13
C ASP A 148 -6.07 -10.17 3.90
N HIS A 149 -7.01 -9.35 3.47
CA HIS A 149 -7.31 -8.05 4.07
C HIS A 149 -8.81 -7.88 4.33
N PHE A 150 -9.20 -7.79 5.60
CA PHE A 150 -10.59 -7.70 6.04
C PHE A 150 -11.11 -6.26 6.12
N LYS A 151 -11.02 -5.49 5.07
CA LYS A 151 -11.36 -4.07 5.07
C LYS A 151 -12.85 -3.77 5.33
N GLY A 152 -13.10 -2.70 6.10
CA GLY A 152 -14.44 -2.15 6.34
C GLY A 152 -15.34 -3.09 7.15
N LYS A 153 -16.56 -3.34 6.66
CA LYS A 153 -17.53 -4.23 7.35
C LYS A 153 -17.03 -5.67 7.49
N ARG A 154 -16.12 -6.09 6.60
CA ARG A 154 -15.50 -7.43 6.62
C ARG A 154 -14.71 -7.70 7.91
N LYS A 155 -14.17 -6.66 8.58
CA LYS A 155 -13.48 -6.79 9.89
C LYS A 155 -14.33 -7.49 10.93
N ARG A 156 -15.62 -7.16 10.99
CA ARG A 156 -16.55 -7.70 12.00
C ARG A 156 -16.89 -9.16 11.73
N ASN A 157 -17.02 -9.53 10.47
CA ASN A 157 -17.49 -10.85 10.04
C ASN A 157 -16.34 -11.77 9.63
N ARG A 158 -15.08 -11.28 9.65
CA ARG A 158 -13.90 -11.96 9.12
C ARG A 158 -14.11 -12.46 7.67
N THR A 159 -14.80 -11.65 6.87
CA THR A 159 -15.10 -11.99 5.49
C THR A 159 -13.93 -11.59 4.61
N SER A 160 -13.45 -12.52 3.79
CA SER A 160 -12.33 -12.33 2.88
C SER A 160 -12.61 -11.31 1.76
N ALA A 161 -11.53 -10.75 1.22
CA ALA A 161 -11.58 -9.93 0.00
C ALA A 161 -11.66 -10.75 -1.30
N ARG A 162 -11.86 -12.09 -1.24
CA ARG A 162 -11.85 -12.99 -2.42
C ARG A 162 -12.74 -12.50 -3.56
N ASN A 163 -13.92 -11.99 -3.28
CA ASN A 163 -14.86 -11.55 -4.31
C ASN A 163 -14.39 -10.33 -5.11
N ASP A 164 -13.42 -9.60 -4.57
CA ASP A 164 -12.81 -8.46 -5.25
C ASP A 164 -11.67 -8.90 -6.19
N PHE A 165 -11.28 -10.19 -6.15
CA PHE A 165 -10.27 -10.72 -7.06
C PHE A 165 -10.76 -10.72 -8.50
N ARG A 166 -9.87 -10.31 -9.39
CA ARG A 166 -10.07 -10.39 -10.85
C ARG A 166 -8.85 -11.06 -11.46
N ALA A 167 -9.11 -12.10 -12.24
CA ALA A 167 -8.05 -12.76 -12.97
C ALA A 167 -7.40 -11.77 -13.96
N ASN A 168 -6.10 -11.63 -13.87
CA ASN A 168 -5.30 -10.79 -14.74
C ASN A 168 -4.20 -11.66 -15.35
N PRO A 169 -4.09 -11.79 -16.69
CA PRO A 169 -3.07 -12.62 -17.32
C PRO A 169 -1.64 -12.18 -17.00
N ASN A 170 -1.43 -10.93 -16.62
CA ASN A 170 -0.13 -10.40 -16.23
C ASN A 170 0.17 -10.55 -14.73
N SER A 171 -0.78 -11.07 -13.94
CA SER A 171 -0.58 -11.30 -12.51
C SER A 171 -0.04 -12.70 -12.26
N PRO A 172 0.98 -12.88 -11.40
CA PRO A 172 1.42 -14.21 -10.96
C PRO A 172 0.40 -14.87 -10.03
N VAL A 173 -0.61 -14.12 -9.58
CA VAL A 173 -1.60 -14.56 -8.60
C VAL A 173 -2.71 -15.34 -9.28
N ASN A 174 -2.85 -16.61 -8.87
CA ASN A 174 -4.01 -17.43 -9.21
C ASN A 174 -4.61 -17.99 -7.91
N LEU A 175 -5.71 -17.40 -7.45
CA LEU A 175 -6.32 -17.77 -6.18
C LEU A 175 -6.82 -19.22 -6.16
N ASP A 176 -7.20 -19.79 -7.30
CA ASP A 176 -7.71 -21.16 -7.40
C ASP A 176 -6.64 -22.22 -7.13
N LYS A 177 -5.36 -21.82 -7.18
CA LYS A 177 -4.22 -22.69 -6.81
C LYS A 177 -3.85 -22.61 -5.33
N ILE A 178 -4.49 -21.75 -4.54
CA ILE A 178 -4.16 -21.49 -3.13
C ILE A 178 -5.29 -22.02 -2.26
N ASP A 179 -5.01 -23.01 -1.41
CA ASP A 179 -6.03 -23.71 -0.62
C ASP A 179 -6.81 -22.80 0.35
N TYR A 180 -6.19 -21.76 0.87
CA TYR A 180 -6.89 -20.78 1.68
C TYR A 180 -8.08 -20.17 0.90
N TRP A 181 -7.84 -19.68 -0.30
CA TRP A 181 -8.84 -19.01 -1.12
C TRP A 181 -9.96 -19.93 -1.62
N LYS A 182 -9.68 -21.24 -1.75
CA LYS A 182 -10.71 -22.23 -2.09
C LYS A 182 -11.74 -22.43 -0.97
N LYS A 183 -11.30 -22.30 0.30
CA LYS A 183 -12.09 -22.55 1.49
C LYS A 183 -12.84 -21.32 1.99
N VAL A 184 -12.45 -20.15 1.57
CA VAL A 184 -13.10 -18.89 1.95
C VAL A 184 -14.40 -18.76 1.16
N PRO A 185 -15.57 -18.70 1.85
CA PRO A 185 -16.84 -18.55 1.14
C PRO A 185 -16.85 -17.23 0.39
N PRO A 186 -17.45 -17.19 -0.80
CA PRO A 186 -17.76 -15.94 -1.47
C PRO A 186 -18.67 -15.12 -0.56
N SER A 187 -18.29 -13.86 -0.33
CA SER A 187 -19.05 -12.89 0.48
C SER A 187 -20.25 -12.35 -0.27
#